data_cdc01887d1059d8ca6f2ddb379625cbb
#
_entry.id   cdc01887d1059d8ca6f2ddb379625cbb
#
_cell.length_a   1.000
_cell.length_b   1.000
_cell.length_c   1.000
_cell.angle_alpha   90.00
_cell.angle_beta   90.00
_cell.angle_gamma   90.00
#
_symmetry.space_group_name_H-M   'P 1'
#
loop_
_entity.id
_entity.type
_entity.pdbx_description
1 polymer ?
#
loop_
_entity_poly.entity_id
_entity_poly.type
_entity_poly.pdbx_seq_one_letter_code
_entity_poly.pdbx_strand_id
1 'polypeptide(L)'
;MSRVANFTSSSIHKLMSKGRGNWSLENVGAPFKSYVQEKIYEARTGVPMNKDISARPAIWGWFMEQWVFENKMGLDYSLVSKKRYKHPDLAWSGMPDTLLEDSVGDIKNPYTLLSFCKKVDSLESLESFKSLTPEYYWQLVSNAILAEKEYAEIFIHVPYEDELADIREFTELYDGDQNKVAWINWATDDELPHILKDHYYKDLNHIRFKVPEEDKELLTERVKMATELLNKAI
;
A
#
# COMPACT_ATOMS: atom_id res chain seq x y z
N MET A 1 -18.06 -4.84 -7.21
CA MET A 1 -17.45 -5.67 -8.29
C MET A 1 -16.25 -6.41 -7.71
N SER A 2 -16.10 -7.68 -8.06
CA SER A 2 -15.18 -8.66 -7.48
C SER A 2 -13.69 -8.24 -7.61
N ARG A 3 -12.88 -8.52 -6.55
CA ARG A 3 -11.41 -8.54 -6.60
C ARG A 3 -10.88 -9.79 -7.32
N VAL A 4 -11.76 -10.66 -7.74
CA VAL A 4 -11.45 -11.96 -8.34
C VAL A 4 -10.72 -11.76 -9.66
N ALA A 5 -9.65 -12.52 -9.85
CA ALA A 5 -8.84 -12.55 -11.07
C ALA A 5 -8.30 -11.16 -11.51
N ASN A 6 -7.86 -10.34 -10.55
CA ASN A 6 -7.35 -9.01 -10.82
C ASN A 6 -6.03 -8.76 -10.07
N PHE A 7 -5.02 -8.22 -10.74
CA PHE A 7 -3.77 -7.80 -10.14
C PHE A 7 -3.97 -6.46 -9.43
N THR A 8 -3.68 -6.42 -8.12
CA THR A 8 -3.93 -5.23 -7.29
C THR A 8 -2.64 -4.49 -6.98
N SER A 9 -2.69 -3.16 -6.90
CA SER A 9 -1.51 -2.32 -6.59
C SER A 9 -0.77 -2.77 -5.34
N SER A 10 -1.47 -3.18 -4.29
CA SER A 10 -0.87 -3.66 -3.03
C SER A 10 -0.01 -4.93 -3.16
N SER A 11 -0.20 -5.71 -4.21
CA SER A 11 0.57 -6.94 -4.47
C SER A 11 1.34 -6.90 -5.80
N ILE A 12 1.30 -5.75 -6.50
CA ILE A 12 1.85 -5.61 -7.84
C ILE A 12 3.37 -5.82 -7.91
N HIS A 13 4.09 -5.51 -6.82
CA HIS A 13 5.53 -5.75 -6.70
C HIS A 13 5.93 -7.21 -7.00
N LYS A 14 5.03 -8.17 -6.77
CA LYS A 14 5.27 -9.59 -7.09
C LYS A 14 5.50 -9.79 -8.58
N LEU A 15 4.84 -8.99 -9.44
CA LEU A 15 5.05 -9.03 -10.89
C LEU A 15 6.42 -8.45 -11.30
N MET A 16 7.04 -7.65 -10.45
CA MET A 16 8.36 -7.07 -10.68
C MET A 16 9.50 -8.01 -10.26
N SER A 17 9.19 -9.19 -9.70
CA SER A 17 10.20 -10.16 -9.32
C SER A 17 10.92 -10.74 -10.54
N LYS A 18 12.25 -10.83 -10.45
CA LYS A 18 13.12 -11.39 -11.49
C LYS A 18 13.55 -12.82 -11.16
N GLY A 19 13.75 -13.63 -12.22
CA GLY A 19 14.38 -14.93 -12.14
C GLY A 19 15.91 -14.84 -11.94
N ARG A 20 16.57 -15.97 -11.88
CA ARG A 20 18.05 -16.05 -11.82
C ARG A 20 18.65 -15.64 -13.17
N GLY A 21 19.81 -14.98 -13.14
CA GLY A 21 20.55 -14.56 -14.34
C GLY A 21 20.28 -13.10 -14.72
N ASN A 22 20.57 -12.78 -15.99
CA ASN A 22 20.42 -11.43 -16.50
C ASN A 22 18.94 -10.99 -16.51
N TRP A 23 18.73 -9.70 -16.27
CA TRP A 23 17.40 -9.15 -16.31
C TRP A 23 16.86 -9.14 -17.75
N SER A 24 15.64 -9.63 -17.92
CA SER A 24 14.83 -9.45 -19.12
C SER A 24 13.35 -9.41 -18.72
N LEU A 25 12.50 -8.91 -19.60
CA LEU A 25 11.07 -8.87 -19.35
C LEU A 25 10.47 -10.27 -19.06
N GLU A 26 10.97 -11.29 -19.75
CA GLU A 26 10.50 -12.67 -19.66
C GLU A 26 11.16 -13.45 -18.50
N ASN A 27 12.27 -12.94 -17.96
CA ASN A 27 12.95 -13.58 -16.84
C ASN A 27 12.25 -13.28 -15.52
N VAL A 28 11.13 -13.99 -15.27
CA VAL A 28 10.26 -13.80 -14.11
C VAL A 28 10.64 -14.70 -12.93
N GLY A 29 10.55 -14.15 -11.72
CA GLY A 29 10.82 -14.87 -10.48
C GLY A 29 9.64 -15.74 -10.01
N ALA A 30 9.88 -16.50 -8.95
CA ALA A 30 8.85 -17.33 -8.33
C ALA A 30 7.65 -16.52 -7.82
N PRO A 31 7.80 -15.33 -7.21
CA PRO A 31 6.67 -14.49 -6.80
C PRO A 31 5.74 -14.10 -7.95
N PHE A 32 6.29 -13.78 -9.14
CA PHE A 32 5.50 -13.52 -10.34
C PHE A 32 4.62 -14.72 -10.68
N LYS A 33 5.25 -15.90 -10.81
CA LYS A 33 4.57 -17.15 -11.20
C LYS A 33 3.46 -17.52 -10.22
N SER A 34 3.75 -17.44 -8.91
CA SER A 34 2.79 -17.74 -7.86
C SER A 34 1.61 -16.77 -7.87
N TYR A 35 1.85 -15.47 -8.11
CA TYR A 35 0.79 -14.48 -8.13
C TYR A 35 -0.12 -14.62 -9.36
N VAL A 36 0.44 -14.89 -10.53
CA VAL A 36 -0.35 -15.22 -11.73
C VAL A 36 -1.18 -16.49 -11.50
N GLN A 37 -0.57 -17.55 -10.94
CA GLN A 37 -1.28 -18.81 -10.66
C GLN A 37 -2.44 -18.61 -9.65
N GLU A 38 -2.24 -17.76 -8.62
CA GLU A 38 -3.31 -17.37 -7.69
C GLU A 38 -4.49 -16.74 -8.44
N LYS A 39 -4.24 -15.82 -9.37
CA LYS A 39 -5.30 -15.16 -10.14
C LYS A 39 -6.00 -16.10 -11.13
N ILE A 40 -5.29 -17.08 -11.68
CA ILE A 40 -5.88 -18.16 -12.47
C ILE A 40 -6.84 -19.00 -11.60
N TYR A 41 -6.45 -19.36 -10.38
CA TYR A 41 -7.34 -20.09 -9.47
C TYR A 41 -8.57 -19.26 -9.08
N GLU A 42 -8.42 -17.97 -8.80
CA GLU A 42 -9.54 -17.07 -8.56
C GLU A 42 -10.50 -17.03 -9.76
N ALA A 43 -9.97 -16.92 -10.99
CA ALA A 43 -10.80 -16.94 -12.19
C ALA A 43 -11.61 -18.23 -12.35
N ARG A 44 -10.96 -19.37 -12.09
CA ARG A 44 -11.58 -20.70 -12.23
C ARG A 44 -12.57 -21.03 -11.13
N THR A 45 -12.39 -20.49 -9.93
CA THR A 45 -13.26 -20.76 -8.78
C THR A 45 -14.33 -19.69 -8.56
N GLY A 46 -14.14 -18.49 -9.12
CA GLY A 46 -15.03 -17.36 -8.91
C GLY A 46 -14.91 -16.69 -7.53
N VAL A 47 -13.93 -17.12 -6.70
CA VAL A 47 -13.74 -16.59 -5.34
C VAL A 47 -12.29 -16.17 -5.12
N PRO A 48 -12.03 -15.14 -4.26
CA PRO A 48 -10.68 -14.76 -3.89
C PRO A 48 -9.94 -15.88 -3.17
N MET A 49 -8.66 -16.11 -3.50
CA MET A 49 -7.84 -17.11 -2.80
C MET A 49 -7.40 -16.63 -1.41
N ASN A 50 -7.20 -15.34 -1.25
CA ASN A 50 -6.83 -14.74 0.03
C ASN A 50 -8.09 -14.22 0.74
N LYS A 51 -8.34 -14.70 1.95
CA LYS A 51 -9.38 -14.16 2.84
C LYS A 51 -8.88 -12.88 3.48
N ASP A 52 -9.80 -11.95 3.77
CA ASP A 52 -9.50 -10.74 4.52
C ASP A 52 -8.91 -11.13 5.89
N ILE A 53 -7.74 -10.57 6.19
CA ILE A 53 -7.05 -10.80 7.45
C ILE A 53 -7.60 -9.81 8.47
N SER A 54 -8.24 -10.31 9.52
CA SER A 54 -8.74 -9.52 10.66
C SER A 54 -7.73 -9.43 11.81
N ALA A 55 -6.44 -9.46 11.51
CA ALA A 55 -5.39 -9.34 12.53
C ALA A 55 -5.24 -7.89 13.02
N ARG A 56 -4.93 -7.70 14.31
CA ARG A 56 -4.72 -6.36 14.92
C ARG A 56 -3.83 -5.43 14.09
N PRO A 57 -2.68 -5.87 13.51
CA PRO A 57 -1.87 -4.99 12.67
C PRO A 57 -2.58 -4.41 11.44
N ALA A 58 -3.45 -5.20 10.78
CA ALA A 58 -4.21 -4.73 9.63
C ALA A 58 -5.32 -3.75 10.06
N ILE A 59 -6.01 -4.06 11.15
CA ILE A 59 -7.05 -3.19 11.73
C ILE A 59 -6.44 -1.85 12.15
N TRP A 60 -5.30 -1.89 12.85
CA TRP A 60 -4.54 -0.70 13.21
C TRP A 60 -4.21 0.15 11.98
N GLY A 61 -3.68 -0.47 10.93
CA GLY A 61 -3.34 0.23 9.69
C GLY A 61 -4.53 0.99 9.10
N TRP A 62 -5.68 0.34 8.95
CA TRP A 62 -6.89 0.96 8.39
C TRP A 62 -7.48 2.06 9.28
N PHE A 63 -7.47 1.86 10.59
CA PHE A 63 -7.93 2.84 11.57
C PHE A 63 -7.04 4.08 11.56
N MET A 64 -5.73 3.87 11.66
CA MET A 64 -4.75 4.96 11.66
C MET A 64 -4.63 5.70 10.33
N GLU A 65 -4.97 5.06 9.20
CA GLU A 65 -5.06 5.73 7.89
C GLU A 65 -6.07 6.89 7.93
N GLN A 66 -7.26 6.66 8.50
CA GLN A 66 -8.25 7.71 8.66
C GLN A 66 -7.79 8.76 9.68
N TRP A 67 -7.26 8.33 10.83
CA TRP A 67 -6.78 9.25 11.86
C TRP A 67 -5.67 10.17 11.34
N VAL A 68 -4.68 9.63 10.64
CA VAL A 68 -3.59 10.41 10.02
C VAL A 68 -4.14 11.40 9.00
N PHE A 69 -5.06 10.96 8.16
CA PHE A 69 -5.66 11.85 7.17
C PHE A 69 -6.35 13.04 7.83
N GLU A 70 -7.15 12.82 8.88
CA GLU A 70 -7.93 13.87 9.54
C GLU A 70 -7.09 14.77 10.44
N ASN A 71 -5.99 14.28 11.03
CA ASN A 71 -5.24 15.00 12.05
C ASN A 71 -3.85 15.49 11.60
N LYS A 72 -3.27 14.90 10.54
CA LYS A 72 -1.89 15.19 10.12
C LYS A 72 -1.77 15.73 8.69
N MET A 73 -2.79 15.53 7.84
CA MET A 73 -2.71 15.94 6.43
C MET A 73 -3.32 17.32 6.20
N GLY A 74 -2.82 18.03 5.18
CA GLY A 74 -3.33 19.33 4.79
C GLY A 74 -4.67 19.25 4.05
N LEU A 75 -5.38 20.39 3.97
CA LEU A 75 -6.70 20.52 3.35
C LEU A 75 -6.72 20.24 1.83
N ASP A 76 -5.56 20.26 1.18
CA ASP A 76 -5.44 20.02 -0.26
C ASP A 76 -5.56 18.53 -0.63
N TYR A 77 -5.39 17.63 0.34
CA TYR A 77 -5.53 16.20 0.13
C TYR A 77 -7.00 15.76 0.16
N SER A 78 -7.35 14.85 -0.75
CA SER A 78 -8.65 14.19 -0.77
C SER A 78 -8.48 12.73 -0.36
N LEU A 79 -9.19 12.28 0.66
CA LEU A 79 -9.24 10.87 1.05
C LEU A 79 -10.05 10.09 0.01
N VAL A 80 -9.40 9.10 -0.62
CA VAL A 80 -10.02 8.30 -1.68
C VAL A 80 -9.85 6.78 -1.47
N SER A 81 -9.49 6.38 -0.27
CA SER A 81 -9.20 4.99 0.10
C SER A 81 -10.29 3.97 -0.27
N LYS A 82 -11.52 4.43 -0.54
CA LYS A 82 -12.63 3.57 -1.00
C LYS A 82 -12.82 3.59 -2.53
N LYS A 83 -12.09 4.47 -3.27
CA LYS A 83 -12.23 4.58 -4.73
C LYS A 83 -11.26 3.65 -5.43
N ARG A 84 -11.80 2.74 -6.24
CA ARG A 84 -11.03 1.82 -7.06
C ARG A 84 -10.81 2.37 -8.47
N TYR A 85 -9.55 2.48 -8.85
CA TYR A 85 -9.11 2.77 -10.21
C TYR A 85 -8.80 1.46 -10.93
N LYS A 86 -9.15 1.38 -12.22
CA LYS A 86 -8.95 0.18 -13.04
C LYS A 86 -8.33 0.56 -14.37
N HIS A 87 -7.42 -0.29 -14.83
CA HIS A 87 -6.96 -0.19 -16.22
C HIS A 87 -8.09 -0.62 -17.17
N PRO A 88 -8.29 0.09 -18.31
CA PRO A 88 -9.39 -0.24 -19.24
C PRO A 88 -9.27 -1.64 -19.83
N ASP A 89 -8.06 -2.07 -20.19
CA ASP A 89 -7.83 -3.29 -20.99
C ASP A 89 -7.13 -4.42 -20.23
N LEU A 90 -6.50 -4.13 -19.08
CA LEU A 90 -5.73 -5.11 -18.34
C LEU A 90 -6.45 -5.51 -17.04
N ALA A 91 -6.20 -6.73 -16.58
CA ALA A 91 -6.69 -7.25 -15.30
C ALA A 91 -5.97 -6.56 -14.12
N TRP A 92 -6.08 -5.24 -14.02
CA TRP A 92 -5.31 -4.40 -13.13
C TRP A 92 -6.16 -3.36 -12.41
N SER A 93 -5.97 -3.23 -11.09
CA SER A 93 -6.66 -2.19 -10.31
C SER A 93 -5.86 -1.75 -9.09
N GLY A 94 -6.12 -0.53 -8.64
CA GLY A 94 -5.52 0.05 -7.45
C GLY A 94 -6.52 0.89 -6.66
N MET A 95 -6.17 1.16 -5.42
CA MET A 95 -6.88 2.08 -4.54
C MET A 95 -5.82 2.88 -3.79
N PRO A 96 -5.46 4.08 -4.25
CA PRO A 96 -4.66 5.01 -3.45
C PRO A 96 -5.46 5.46 -2.23
N ASP A 97 -4.76 5.86 -1.17
CA ASP A 97 -5.40 6.39 0.03
C ASP A 97 -5.77 7.85 -0.16
N THR A 98 -4.89 8.63 -0.80
CA THR A 98 -5.09 10.07 -1.01
C THR A 98 -4.84 10.50 -2.45
N LEU A 99 -5.41 11.64 -2.82
CA LEU A 99 -5.17 12.33 -4.10
C LEU A 99 -4.90 13.81 -3.89
N LEU A 100 -3.97 14.32 -4.70
CA LEU A 100 -3.85 15.72 -5.09
C LEU A 100 -4.15 15.87 -6.59
N GLU A 101 -4.06 17.11 -7.09
CA GLU A 101 -4.26 17.37 -8.52
C GLU A 101 -3.29 16.56 -9.39
N ASP A 102 -2.01 16.46 -8.99
CA ASP A 102 -0.92 15.88 -9.75
C ASP A 102 -0.32 14.61 -9.14
N SER A 103 -0.75 14.19 -7.95
CA SER A 103 -0.18 13.04 -7.22
C SER A 103 -1.21 12.07 -6.65
N VAL A 104 -0.74 10.85 -6.39
CA VAL A 104 -1.39 9.84 -5.56
C VAL A 104 -0.59 9.63 -4.28
N GLY A 105 -1.28 9.39 -3.17
CA GLY A 105 -0.62 9.09 -1.89
C GLY A 105 -1.07 7.78 -1.28
N ASP A 106 -0.21 7.23 -0.45
CA ASP A 106 -0.44 6.00 0.31
C ASP A 106 0.03 6.20 1.74
N ILE A 107 -0.82 5.88 2.73
CA ILE A 107 -0.55 6.07 4.15
C ILE A 107 -0.19 4.72 4.76
N LYS A 108 0.93 4.65 5.47
CA LYS A 108 1.41 3.43 6.12
C LYS A 108 1.62 3.65 7.61
N ASN A 109 0.93 2.84 8.41
CA ASN A 109 1.00 2.85 9.86
C ASN A 109 1.57 1.51 10.35
N PRO A 110 2.91 1.33 10.38
CA PRO A 110 3.53 0.09 10.83
C PRO A 110 3.15 -0.24 12.29
N TYR A 111 2.76 -1.49 12.53
CA TYR A 111 2.39 -1.96 13.87
C TYR A 111 3.58 -2.26 14.78
N THR A 112 4.81 -2.25 14.27
CA THR A 112 6.02 -2.44 15.07
C THR A 112 7.02 -1.32 14.80
N LEU A 113 7.70 -0.85 15.86
CA LEU A 113 8.72 0.20 15.76
C LEU A 113 9.88 -0.21 14.85
N LEU A 114 10.30 -1.47 14.89
CA LEU A 114 11.35 -1.95 13.99
C LEU A 114 10.95 -1.81 12.51
N SER A 115 9.68 -2.12 12.19
CA SER A 115 9.16 -1.93 10.84
C SER A 115 9.06 -0.45 10.45
N PHE A 116 8.65 0.41 11.38
CA PHE A 116 8.62 1.85 11.20
C PHE A 116 10.01 2.41 10.88
N CYS A 117 11.00 2.17 11.75
CA CYS A 117 12.37 2.66 11.57
C CYS A 117 12.95 2.24 10.21
N LYS A 118 12.87 0.96 9.85
CA LYS A 118 13.37 0.46 8.55
C LYS A 118 12.71 1.14 7.35
N LYS A 119 11.42 1.44 7.44
CA LYS A 119 10.68 2.12 6.37
C LYS A 119 11.03 3.60 6.28
N VAL A 120 11.16 4.27 7.42
CA VAL A 120 11.60 5.68 7.44
C VAL A 120 13.02 5.81 6.90
N ASP A 121 13.95 4.94 7.33
CA ASP A 121 15.32 4.94 6.82
C ASP A 121 15.37 4.69 5.30
N SER A 122 14.43 3.95 4.73
CA SER A 122 14.35 3.74 3.29
C SER A 122 14.00 5.01 2.50
N LEU A 123 13.45 6.04 3.14
CA LEU A 123 13.06 7.30 2.48
C LEU A 123 14.23 8.27 2.24
N GLU A 124 15.47 7.88 2.59
CA GLU A 124 16.67 8.71 2.39
C GLU A 124 16.88 9.12 0.92
N SER A 125 16.57 8.21 0.00
CA SER A 125 16.61 8.47 -1.45
C SER A 125 15.58 7.63 -2.19
N LEU A 126 15.25 8.00 -3.43
CA LEU A 126 14.34 7.21 -4.27
C LEU A 126 14.89 5.80 -4.55
N GLU A 127 16.21 5.67 -4.76
CA GLU A 127 16.90 4.40 -4.97
C GLU A 127 16.80 3.51 -3.73
N SER A 128 17.02 4.08 -2.55
CA SER A 128 16.86 3.40 -1.26
C SER A 128 15.42 2.92 -1.09
N PHE A 129 14.45 3.79 -1.31
CA PHE A 129 13.02 3.47 -1.22
C PHE A 129 12.63 2.33 -2.17
N LYS A 130 13.05 2.42 -3.44
CA LYS A 130 12.79 1.38 -4.45
C LYS A 130 13.43 0.03 -4.11
N SER A 131 14.63 0.03 -3.52
CA SER A 131 15.37 -1.19 -3.24
C SER A 131 14.99 -1.87 -1.91
N LEU A 132 14.73 -1.08 -0.87
CA LEU A 132 14.48 -1.58 0.49
C LEU A 132 12.99 -1.84 0.78
N THR A 133 12.11 -1.11 0.10
CA THR A 133 10.65 -1.25 0.24
C THR A 133 9.95 -1.35 -1.13
N PRO A 134 10.35 -2.32 -1.97
CA PRO A 134 9.82 -2.44 -3.34
C PRO A 134 8.31 -2.66 -3.38
N GLU A 135 7.72 -3.23 -2.33
CA GLU A 135 6.27 -3.41 -2.20
C GLU A 135 5.53 -2.07 -2.19
N TYR A 136 6.04 -1.05 -1.52
CA TYR A 136 5.43 0.28 -1.47
C TYR A 136 5.75 1.09 -2.71
N TYR A 137 7.00 1.02 -3.16
CA TYR A 137 7.41 1.71 -4.39
C TYR A 137 6.52 1.32 -5.57
N TRP A 138 6.40 0.02 -5.86
CA TRP A 138 5.61 -0.47 -6.98
C TRP A 138 4.09 -0.29 -6.78
N GLN A 139 3.61 -0.30 -5.54
CA GLN A 139 2.23 0.06 -5.23
C GLN A 139 1.93 1.51 -5.66
N LEU A 140 2.82 2.43 -5.34
CA LEU A 140 2.69 3.84 -5.71
C LEU A 140 2.79 4.07 -7.22
N VAL A 141 3.78 3.46 -7.90
CA VAL A 141 3.89 3.50 -9.37
C VAL A 141 2.59 2.99 -10.00
N SER A 142 2.06 1.88 -9.53
CA SER A 142 0.80 1.30 -9.98
C SER A 142 -0.39 2.25 -9.79
N ASN A 143 -0.52 2.84 -8.61
CA ASN A 143 -1.60 3.77 -8.32
C ASN A 143 -1.49 5.05 -9.17
N ALA A 144 -0.27 5.56 -9.41
CA ALA A 144 -0.03 6.73 -10.25
C ALA A 144 -0.45 6.48 -11.72
N ILE A 145 -0.10 5.31 -12.28
CA ILE A 145 -0.53 4.92 -13.63
C ILE A 145 -2.06 4.86 -13.71
N LEU A 146 -2.70 4.15 -12.79
CA LEU A 146 -4.15 3.93 -12.78
C LEU A 146 -4.97 5.19 -12.54
N ALA A 147 -4.44 6.15 -11.80
CA ALA A 147 -5.08 7.44 -11.54
C ALA A 147 -4.60 8.56 -12.46
N GLU A 148 -3.73 8.25 -13.46
CA GLU A 148 -3.17 9.20 -14.44
C GLU A 148 -2.47 10.39 -13.75
N LYS A 149 -1.61 10.08 -12.76
CA LYS A 149 -0.84 11.08 -11.99
C LYS A 149 0.65 11.02 -12.32
N GLU A 150 1.28 12.19 -12.26
CA GLU A 150 2.71 12.36 -12.55
C GLU A 150 3.57 12.01 -11.32
N TYR A 151 3.06 12.33 -10.12
CA TYR A 151 3.77 12.15 -8.86
C TYR A 151 3.13 11.09 -7.99
N ALA A 152 3.94 10.52 -7.10
CA ALA A 152 3.50 9.61 -6.06
C ALA A 152 4.12 10.01 -4.72
N GLU A 153 3.41 9.69 -3.63
CA GLU A 153 3.76 10.08 -2.28
C GLU A 153 3.54 8.93 -1.31
N ILE A 154 4.42 8.77 -0.33
CA ILE A 154 4.16 7.88 0.79
C ILE A 154 4.28 8.64 2.10
N PHE A 155 3.37 8.35 3.00
CA PHE A 155 3.34 8.84 4.37
C PHE A 155 3.54 7.65 5.30
N ILE A 156 4.61 7.67 6.08
CA ILE A 156 4.91 6.63 7.08
C ILE A 156 4.74 7.26 8.46
N HIS A 157 3.80 6.73 9.22
CA HIS A 157 3.39 7.32 10.48
C HIS A 157 3.41 6.30 11.62
N VAL A 158 3.84 6.75 12.78
CA VAL A 158 3.63 6.16 14.11
C VAL A 158 3.40 7.31 15.09
N PRO A 159 2.33 7.29 15.90
CA PRO A 159 2.01 8.41 16.77
C PRO A 159 3.08 8.68 17.81
N TYR A 160 3.08 9.88 18.34
CA TYR A 160 3.75 10.16 19.59
C TYR A 160 2.95 9.57 20.77
N GLU A 161 3.64 9.27 21.89
CA GLU A 161 3.01 8.74 23.10
C GLU A 161 1.86 9.61 23.61
N ASP A 162 2.01 10.93 23.59
CA ASP A 162 1.01 11.88 24.05
C ASP A 162 -0.24 12.00 23.14
N GLU A 163 -0.21 11.41 21.96
CA GLU A 163 -1.35 11.32 21.04
C GLU A 163 -2.23 10.08 21.28
N LEU A 164 -1.78 9.13 22.10
CA LEU A 164 -2.50 7.87 22.32
C LEU A 164 -3.89 8.09 22.96
N ALA A 165 -4.05 9.12 23.78
CA ALA A 165 -5.35 9.47 24.35
C ALA A 165 -6.34 9.89 23.26
N ASP A 166 -5.94 10.80 22.37
CA ASP A 166 -6.76 11.29 21.26
C ASP A 166 -7.09 10.17 20.27
N ILE A 167 -6.14 9.26 20.03
CA ILE A 167 -6.33 8.08 19.18
C ILE A 167 -7.39 7.14 19.76
N ARG A 168 -7.44 6.95 21.08
CA ARG A 168 -8.49 6.15 21.73
C ARG A 168 -9.86 6.83 21.59
N GLU A 169 -9.96 8.14 21.82
CA GLU A 169 -11.20 8.89 21.60
C GLU A 169 -11.68 8.80 20.16
N PHE A 170 -10.76 8.81 19.20
CA PHE A 170 -11.09 8.72 17.77
C PHE A 170 -11.75 7.38 17.39
N THR A 171 -11.63 6.32 18.19
CA THR A 171 -12.33 5.06 17.90
C THR A 171 -13.86 5.21 17.79
N GLU A 172 -14.44 6.21 18.48
CA GLU A 172 -15.87 6.53 18.41
C GLU A 172 -16.26 7.24 17.10
N LEU A 173 -15.31 7.92 16.46
CA LEU A 173 -15.48 8.66 15.21
C LEU A 173 -15.12 7.82 13.96
N TYR A 174 -14.53 6.65 14.17
CA TYR A 174 -14.10 5.79 13.08
C TYR A 174 -15.27 5.36 12.18
N ASP A 175 -15.18 5.62 10.88
CA ASP A 175 -16.25 5.34 9.91
C ASP A 175 -16.33 3.86 9.48
N GLY A 176 -15.44 3.01 9.99
CA GLY A 176 -15.41 1.57 9.78
C GLY A 176 -16.19 0.78 10.84
N ASP A 177 -15.85 -0.50 10.97
CA ASP A 177 -16.44 -1.38 11.99
C ASP A 177 -15.83 -1.09 13.37
N GLN A 178 -16.54 -0.34 14.20
CA GLN A 178 -16.11 0.06 15.54
C GLN A 178 -15.81 -1.14 16.45
N ASN A 179 -16.49 -2.29 16.28
CA ASN A 179 -16.19 -3.49 17.06
C ASN A 179 -14.78 -4.01 16.80
N LYS A 180 -14.26 -3.82 15.59
CA LYS A 180 -12.90 -4.22 15.24
C LYS A 180 -11.83 -3.35 15.86
N VAL A 181 -12.11 -2.08 16.13
CA VAL A 181 -11.15 -1.12 16.73
C VAL A 181 -11.31 -0.97 18.24
N ALA A 182 -12.39 -1.48 18.83
CA ALA A 182 -12.67 -1.36 20.27
C ALA A 182 -11.52 -1.82 21.19
N TRP A 183 -10.69 -2.77 20.73
CA TRP A 183 -9.52 -3.23 21.48
C TRP A 183 -8.48 -2.12 21.73
N ILE A 184 -8.43 -1.07 20.89
CA ILE A 184 -7.52 0.08 21.05
C ILE A 184 -7.80 0.81 22.36
N ASN A 185 -9.07 0.89 22.78
CA ASN A 185 -9.47 1.53 24.05
C ASN A 185 -9.03 0.77 25.30
N TRP A 186 -8.80 -0.54 25.16
CA TRP A 186 -8.42 -1.41 26.26
C TRP A 186 -6.93 -1.76 26.25
N ALA A 187 -6.22 -1.46 25.15
CA ALA A 187 -4.81 -1.68 25.03
C ALA A 187 -4.05 -0.72 25.96
N THR A 188 -3.04 -1.21 26.64
CA THR A 188 -2.07 -0.36 27.36
C THR A 188 -1.22 0.42 26.37
N ASP A 189 -0.55 1.48 26.80
CA ASP A 189 0.31 2.26 25.91
C ASP A 189 1.42 1.39 25.31
N ASP A 190 2.02 0.47 26.08
CA ASP A 190 3.04 -0.47 25.62
C ASP A 190 2.56 -1.46 24.53
N GLU A 191 1.25 -1.68 24.40
CA GLU A 191 0.66 -2.53 23.37
C GLU A 191 0.40 -1.80 22.05
N LEU A 192 0.41 -0.47 22.07
CA LEU A 192 0.21 0.37 20.90
C LEU A 192 1.55 0.90 20.37
N PRO A 193 1.80 0.88 19.05
CA PRO A 193 3.02 1.45 18.51
C PRO A 193 3.03 2.97 18.72
N HIS A 194 4.06 3.48 19.36
CA HIS A 194 4.28 4.91 19.57
C HIS A 194 5.77 5.22 19.66
N ILE A 195 6.14 6.48 19.52
CA ILE A 195 7.49 7.01 19.75
C ILE A 195 7.42 8.21 20.68
N LEU A 196 8.57 8.53 21.30
CA LEU A 196 8.71 9.70 22.15
C LEU A 196 9.06 10.94 21.33
N LYS A 197 8.54 12.11 21.71
CA LYS A 197 8.95 13.41 21.15
C LYS A 197 10.42 13.69 21.46
N ASP A 198 11.01 14.61 20.68
CA ASP A 198 12.40 15.08 20.86
C ASP A 198 13.49 14.01 20.67
N HIS A 199 13.16 12.90 19.98
CA HIS A 199 14.09 11.88 19.54
C HIS A 199 14.37 11.95 18.04
N TYR A 200 15.13 10.98 17.50
CA TYR A 200 15.62 10.98 16.12
C TYR A 200 14.51 10.92 15.08
N TYR A 201 13.52 10.04 15.28
CA TYR A 201 12.42 9.87 14.33
C TYR A 201 11.27 10.82 14.61
N LYS A 202 10.67 11.34 13.52
CA LYS A 202 9.41 12.08 13.59
C LYS A 202 8.24 11.12 13.48
N ASP A 203 7.09 11.52 14.02
CA ASP A 203 5.84 10.76 13.93
C ASP A 203 5.38 10.55 12.49
N LEU A 204 5.46 11.58 11.65
CA LEU A 204 5.11 11.55 10.23
C LEU A 204 6.32 11.82 9.35
N ASN A 205 6.62 10.86 8.46
CA ASN A 205 7.71 10.93 7.50
C ASN A 205 7.15 10.77 6.09
N HIS A 206 7.66 11.56 5.16
CA HIS A 206 7.07 11.69 3.84
C HIS A 206 8.17 11.79 2.76
N ILE A 207 7.94 11.11 1.65
CA ILE A 207 8.66 11.35 0.39
C ILE A 207 7.66 11.52 -0.75
N ARG A 208 7.88 12.54 -1.57
CA ARG A 208 7.18 12.76 -2.83
C ARG A 208 8.18 12.67 -3.97
N PHE A 209 7.83 11.97 -5.03
CA PHE A 209 8.69 11.81 -6.18
C PHE A 209 7.90 11.81 -7.50
N LYS A 210 8.55 12.28 -8.55
CA LYS A 210 8.06 12.10 -9.91
C LYS A 210 8.23 10.63 -10.29
N VAL A 211 7.16 9.98 -10.75
CA VAL A 211 7.24 8.58 -11.14
C VAL A 211 8.02 8.46 -12.45
N PRO A 212 9.16 7.73 -12.46
CA PRO A 212 9.98 7.56 -13.67
C PRO A 212 9.17 6.90 -14.79
N GLU A 213 9.28 7.41 -16.01
CA GLU A 213 8.53 6.88 -17.14
C GLU A 213 8.95 5.45 -17.48
N GLU A 214 10.24 5.15 -17.37
CA GLU A 214 10.77 3.79 -17.54
C GLU A 214 10.12 2.77 -16.56
N ASP A 215 9.80 3.19 -15.34
CA ASP A 215 9.16 2.32 -14.35
C ASP A 215 7.67 2.14 -14.66
N LYS A 216 7.00 3.15 -15.18
CA LYS A 216 5.62 3.04 -15.65
C LYS A 216 5.51 2.06 -16.82
N GLU A 217 6.38 2.20 -17.82
CA GLU A 217 6.45 1.31 -18.97
C GLU A 217 6.75 -0.13 -18.55
N LEU A 218 7.78 -0.32 -17.72
CA LEU A 218 8.20 -1.62 -17.22
C LEU A 218 7.07 -2.32 -16.46
N LEU A 219 6.39 -1.63 -15.55
CA LEU A 219 5.28 -2.21 -14.79
C LEU A 219 4.12 -2.56 -15.71
N THR A 220 3.78 -1.70 -16.66
CA THR A 220 2.70 -1.92 -17.62
C THR A 220 2.95 -3.18 -18.46
N GLU A 221 4.16 -3.37 -18.99
CA GLU A 221 4.52 -4.56 -19.75
C GLU A 221 4.48 -5.83 -18.89
N ARG A 222 4.90 -5.76 -17.63
CA ARG A 222 4.78 -6.90 -16.70
C ARG A 222 3.33 -7.27 -16.39
N VAL A 223 2.45 -6.28 -16.20
CA VAL A 223 1.01 -6.53 -15.98
C VAL A 223 0.36 -7.06 -17.25
N LYS A 224 0.72 -6.55 -18.43
CA LYS A 224 0.25 -7.04 -19.71
C LYS A 224 0.59 -8.52 -19.90
N MET A 225 1.85 -8.91 -19.69
CA MET A 225 2.28 -10.31 -19.75
C MET A 225 1.51 -11.18 -18.74
N ALA A 226 1.32 -10.72 -17.53
CA ALA A 226 0.55 -11.46 -16.52
C ALA A 226 -0.93 -11.61 -16.91
N THR A 227 -1.54 -10.57 -17.50
CA THR A 227 -2.92 -10.60 -18.01
C THR A 227 -3.07 -11.58 -19.17
N GLU A 228 -2.11 -11.62 -20.10
CA GLU A 228 -2.12 -12.59 -21.21
C GLU A 228 -2.02 -14.04 -20.70
N LEU A 229 -1.17 -14.30 -19.71
CA LEU A 229 -1.06 -15.62 -19.08
C LEU A 229 -2.36 -16.02 -18.37
N LEU A 230 -3.00 -15.07 -17.68
CA LEU A 230 -4.31 -15.28 -17.05
C LEU A 230 -5.37 -15.63 -18.12
N ASN A 231 -5.48 -14.83 -19.19
CA ASN A 231 -6.48 -15.03 -20.23
C ASN A 231 -6.30 -16.34 -21.02
N LYS A 232 -5.06 -16.81 -21.19
CA LYS A 232 -4.78 -18.10 -21.84
C LYS A 232 -5.16 -19.32 -20.99
N ALA A 233 -5.32 -19.13 -19.68
CA ALA A 233 -5.56 -20.22 -18.72
C ALA A 233 -7.05 -20.42 -18.36
N ILE A 234 -7.91 -19.49 -18.76
CA ILE A 234 -9.37 -19.49 -18.55
C ILE A 234 -10.13 -19.62 -19.86
#